data_c087b718d7066305ec065c723af40b6c
#
_entry.id   c087b718d7066305ec065c723af40b6c
#
_cell.length_a   1.000
_cell.length_b   1.000
_cell.length_c   1.000
_cell.angle_alpha   90.00
_cell.angle_beta   90.00
_cell.angle_gamma   90.00
#
_symmetry.space_group_name_H-M   'P 1'
#
loop_
_entity.id
_entity.type
_entity.pdbx_description
1 polymer ?
#
loop_
_entity_poly.entity_id
_entity_poly.type
_entity_poly.pdbx_seq_one_letter_code
_entity_poly.pdbx_strand_id
1 'polypeptide(L)'
;VGVFVAYERTELPDPNRDFQTNTSFIYYRDGSRLGSFSVQNRQSIPYETMPKTLRDAVVSAENRTFWSDPGISVKGMTRAAWAIARGGEMQGGSTITQQYIKVLYLSQERTMGRKFKELLLAVKTGKEVSKKGILAGYLNTIYFGRGAYGVQAAARAFFYTDASKLTLSQSAVLAAVLNSPSNFDPSGGVGARERLLQRYRYVLDGMLEAGNITQAQHDEAYRQLPKFPKVPDYNRWAGTDGYLMKLVYDELIARGFSDQQIKGGGLKVTTTLDRKDEQAAVAAGQKYKKIAGRNAGPEGAKNLHPALASVDVSSGGVLALYGGDDYISNTRDWALTARPAASTFKTYAAIAGMRHGFSLRSRLEGNAFTPDGDSTEVHNENDRNYGTVSLRQAIAKSINTAFVDMVSRIKNGPRAVVQAATDAGLSQGTGWDLNNRIALGTAEVSPLAQAGGYATIANDGKRVTPHIVDKVVDQSGKVLYQAPTPSKQTIEADISHDVSYALQSVVEEGTGRIVAGFDHHVAGKTGTSGVGHGVTSAWFVAYTKQISTAVMFVAGDSGNENLNRYAREGATGFHGGDYPARTWLDYMQTAM
;
A
#
# COMPACT_ATOMS: atom_id res chain seq x y z
N VAL A 1 -29.15 41.40 10.59
CA VAL A 1 -28.15 42.26 9.90
C VAL A 1 -26.89 41.44 9.58
N GLY A 2 -26.26 40.75 10.54
CA GLY A 2 -25.01 39.99 10.30
C GLY A 2 -25.11 38.88 9.21
N VAL A 3 -26.21 38.12 9.19
CA VAL A 3 -26.44 37.05 8.18
C VAL A 3 -26.67 37.68 6.78
N PHE A 4 -27.34 38.81 6.67
CA PHE A 4 -27.57 39.51 5.42
C PHE A 4 -26.26 40.06 4.82
N VAL A 5 -25.42 40.68 5.66
CA VAL A 5 -24.10 41.18 5.26
C VAL A 5 -23.17 40.02 4.84
N ALA A 6 -23.22 38.89 5.54
CA ALA A 6 -22.46 37.69 5.17
C ALA A 6 -22.95 37.10 3.82
N TYR A 7 -24.25 37.12 3.57
CA TYR A 7 -24.85 36.69 2.27
C TYR A 7 -24.39 37.56 1.12
N GLU A 8 -24.44 38.87 1.25
CA GLU A 8 -24.04 39.84 0.20
C GLU A 8 -22.53 39.73 -0.13
N ARG A 9 -21.69 39.53 0.91
CA ARG A 9 -20.24 39.41 0.75
C ARG A 9 -19.77 38.03 0.27
N THR A 10 -20.65 37.04 0.17
CA THR A 10 -20.29 35.70 -0.31
C THR A 10 -20.39 35.68 -1.84
N GLU A 11 -19.24 35.64 -2.51
CA GLU A 11 -19.19 35.46 -3.96
C GLU A 11 -19.44 34.00 -4.34
N LEU A 12 -20.19 33.77 -5.44
CA LEU A 12 -20.33 32.45 -6.03
C LEU A 12 -19.06 32.13 -6.81
N PRO A 13 -18.41 30.97 -6.60
CA PRO A 13 -17.28 30.58 -7.41
C PRO A 13 -17.74 30.30 -8.83
N ASP A 14 -16.92 30.69 -9.80
CA ASP A 14 -17.08 30.29 -11.19
C ASP A 14 -16.66 28.80 -11.31
N PRO A 15 -17.60 27.88 -11.66
CA PRO A 15 -17.29 26.47 -11.80
C PRO A 15 -16.20 26.17 -12.84
N ASN A 16 -15.97 27.06 -13.78
CA ASN A 16 -14.98 26.93 -14.84
C ASN A 16 -13.61 27.53 -14.46
N ARG A 17 -13.59 28.49 -13.53
CA ARG A 17 -12.40 29.24 -13.16
C ARG A 17 -11.69 28.67 -11.92
N ASP A 18 -12.45 28.19 -10.93
CA ASP A 18 -11.93 27.78 -9.63
C ASP A 18 -11.68 26.26 -9.53
N PHE A 19 -12.12 25.49 -10.51
CA PHE A 19 -11.88 24.05 -10.61
C PHE A 19 -10.82 23.71 -11.65
N GLN A 20 -9.65 24.29 -11.53
CA GLN A 20 -8.47 23.61 -12.04
C GLN A 20 -8.27 22.40 -11.13
N THR A 21 -8.47 21.22 -11.69
CA THR A 21 -8.13 19.97 -11.00
C THR A 21 -6.68 20.06 -10.59
N ASN A 22 -6.46 20.26 -9.32
CA ASN A 22 -5.13 20.45 -8.79
C ASN A 22 -4.49 19.07 -8.70
N THR A 23 -3.67 18.78 -9.67
CA THR A 23 -2.82 17.58 -9.69
C THR A 23 -1.98 17.53 -8.41
N SER A 24 -2.03 16.43 -7.69
CA SER A 24 -1.12 16.20 -6.59
C SER A 24 0.21 15.69 -7.13
N PHE A 25 1.29 16.32 -6.69
CA PHE A 25 2.64 15.99 -7.13
C PHE A 25 3.40 15.24 -6.05
N ILE A 26 4.12 14.21 -6.47
CA ILE A 26 4.91 13.34 -5.63
C ILE A 26 6.39 13.58 -5.91
N TYR A 27 7.14 13.79 -4.86
CA TYR A 27 8.56 14.17 -4.92
C TYR A 27 9.43 13.19 -4.15
N TYR A 28 10.62 12.96 -4.66
CA TYR A 28 11.73 12.40 -3.90
C TYR A 28 12.12 13.33 -2.75
N ARG A 29 12.89 12.83 -1.79
CA ARG A 29 13.36 13.62 -0.63
C ARG A 29 14.22 14.85 -1.03
N ASP A 30 14.88 14.81 -2.20
CA ASP A 30 15.66 15.91 -2.75
C ASP A 30 14.80 16.98 -3.44
N GLY A 31 13.49 16.80 -3.50
CA GLY A 31 12.56 17.70 -4.17
C GLY A 31 12.41 17.45 -5.67
N SER A 32 13.16 16.53 -6.27
CA SER A 32 12.92 16.11 -7.65
C SER A 32 11.60 15.34 -7.77
N ARG A 33 10.96 15.43 -8.93
CA ARG A 33 9.64 14.85 -9.14
C ARG A 33 9.71 13.35 -9.40
N LEU A 34 8.97 12.56 -8.63
CA LEU A 34 8.74 11.14 -8.86
C LEU A 34 7.55 10.94 -9.82
N GLY A 35 6.43 11.58 -9.55
CA GLY A 35 5.22 11.39 -10.32
C GLY A 35 4.11 12.34 -9.93
N SER A 36 2.89 12.01 -10.34
CA SER A 36 1.71 12.77 -9.98
C SER A 36 0.48 11.89 -9.92
N PHE A 37 -0.43 12.22 -9.02
CA PHE A 37 -1.80 11.78 -9.04
C PHE A 37 -2.64 12.90 -9.64
N SER A 38 -3.35 12.64 -10.72
CA SER A 38 -4.24 13.61 -11.32
C SER A 38 -5.52 12.93 -11.76
N VAL A 39 -6.55 13.74 -11.81
CA VAL A 39 -7.79 13.35 -12.43
C VAL A 39 -7.57 13.23 -13.93
N GLN A 40 -8.01 12.13 -14.53
CA GLN A 40 -8.01 12.01 -15.99
C GLN A 40 -8.96 13.05 -16.58
N ASN A 41 -8.43 13.87 -17.48
CA ASN A 41 -9.12 14.81 -18.38
C ASN A 41 -10.55 15.16 -18.00
N ARG A 42 -10.72 16.22 -17.21
CA ARG A 42 -12.00 16.85 -17.00
C ARG A 42 -12.38 17.58 -18.27
N GLN A 43 -13.36 17.05 -18.97
CA GLN A 43 -13.98 17.72 -20.08
C GLN A 43 -15.40 18.06 -19.66
N SER A 44 -15.66 19.36 -19.40
CA SER A 44 -17.02 19.85 -19.17
C SER A 44 -17.79 19.76 -20.46
N ILE A 45 -19.02 19.29 -20.39
CA ILE A 45 -19.94 19.22 -21.53
C ILE A 45 -21.19 20.04 -21.23
N PRO A 46 -21.82 20.68 -22.25
CA PRO A 46 -23.07 21.42 -22.08
C PRO A 46 -24.21 20.52 -21.58
N TYR A 47 -25.15 21.11 -20.83
CA TYR A 47 -26.32 20.40 -20.31
C TYR A 47 -27.10 19.69 -21.43
N GLU A 48 -27.24 20.34 -22.59
CA GLU A 48 -28.00 19.85 -23.74
C GLU A 48 -27.38 18.60 -24.36
N THR A 49 -26.06 18.40 -24.23
CA THR A 49 -25.36 17.22 -24.75
C THR A 49 -25.42 16.04 -23.79
N MET A 50 -25.83 16.26 -22.53
CA MET A 50 -26.07 15.20 -21.57
C MET A 50 -27.37 14.46 -21.88
N PRO A 51 -27.38 13.13 -22.08
CA PRO A 51 -28.62 12.39 -22.36
C PRO A 51 -29.70 12.64 -21.30
N LYS A 52 -30.96 12.73 -21.74
CA LYS A 52 -32.10 12.87 -20.81
C LYS A 52 -32.12 11.75 -19.79
N THR A 53 -31.84 10.49 -20.23
CA THR A 53 -31.75 9.31 -19.37
C THR A 53 -30.72 9.44 -18.24
N LEU A 54 -29.58 10.07 -18.50
CA LEU A 54 -28.57 10.34 -17.49
C LEU A 54 -29.05 11.36 -16.45
N ARG A 55 -29.59 12.50 -16.93
CA ARG A 55 -30.09 13.56 -16.05
C ARG A 55 -31.21 13.05 -15.14
N ASP A 56 -32.15 12.30 -15.71
CA ASP A 56 -33.26 11.71 -14.96
C ASP A 56 -32.79 10.62 -13.99
N ALA A 57 -31.85 9.78 -14.39
CA ALA A 57 -31.26 8.75 -13.51
C ALA A 57 -30.58 9.37 -12.28
N VAL A 58 -29.79 10.43 -12.47
CA VAL A 58 -29.10 11.10 -11.34
C VAL A 58 -30.09 11.81 -10.43
N VAL A 59 -31.10 12.48 -10.97
CA VAL A 59 -32.16 13.10 -10.16
C VAL A 59 -32.94 12.03 -9.38
N SER A 60 -33.28 10.90 -10.02
CA SER A 60 -33.99 9.77 -9.37
C SER A 60 -33.16 9.10 -8.28
N ALA A 61 -31.82 9.04 -8.45
CA ALA A 61 -30.90 8.45 -7.50
C ALA A 61 -30.64 9.31 -6.27
N GLU A 62 -30.43 10.62 -6.49
CA GLU A 62 -29.85 11.53 -5.49
C GLU A 62 -30.86 12.53 -4.91
N ASN A 63 -31.83 13.00 -5.70
CA ASN A 63 -32.78 14.03 -5.24
C ASN A 63 -34.06 14.04 -6.08
N ARG A 64 -35.02 13.18 -5.81
CA ARG A 64 -36.27 13.04 -6.57
C ARG A 64 -37.10 14.32 -6.67
N THR A 65 -36.98 15.22 -5.69
CA THR A 65 -37.68 16.52 -5.66
C THR A 65 -36.86 17.66 -6.25
N PHE A 66 -35.73 17.37 -6.91
CA PHE A 66 -34.76 18.36 -7.36
C PHE A 66 -35.40 19.53 -8.15
N TRP A 67 -36.32 19.25 -9.05
CA TRP A 67 -36.94 20.28 -9.92
C TRP A 67 -37.89 21.21 -9.16
N SER A 68 -38.56 20.74 -8.13
CA SER A 68 -39.52 21.49 -7.30
C SER A 68 -38.89 22.01 -5.99
N ASP A 69 -37.70 21.50 -5.62
CA ASP A 69 -37.02 21.85 -4.41
C ASP A 69 -36.38 23.24 -4.51
N PRO A 70 -36.53 24.15 -3.53
CA PRO A 70 -35.86 25.45 -3.54
C PRO A 70 -34.31 25.36 -3.37
N GLY A 71 -33.72 24.16 -3.48
CA GLY A 71 -32.28 23.93 -3.37
C GLY A 71 -31.80 23.69 -1.94
N ILE A 72 -32.61 24.06 -0.96
CA ILE A 72 -32.36 23.80 0.46
C ILE A 72 -33.65 23.25 1.07
N SER A 73 -33.58 22.01 1.54
CA SER A 73 -34.68 21.46 2.33
C SER A 73 -34.65 22.06 3.75
N VAL A 74 -35.49 23.05 4.01
CA VAL A 74 -35.65 23.63 5.36
C VAL A 74 -36.04 22.52 6.36
N LYS A 75 -36.89 21.54 5.95
CA LYS A 75 -37.19 20.35 6.77
C LYS A 75 -35.96 19.45 6.99
N GLY A 76 -35.07 19.32 6.03
CA GLY A 76 -33.82 18.57 6.17
C GLY A 76 -32.84 19.29 7.12
N MET A 77 -32.80 20.61 7.06
CA MET A 77 -31.96 21.42 7.94
C MET A 77 -32.42 21.42 9.39
N THR A 78 -33.71 21.55 9.66
CA THR A 78 -34.24 21.46 11.04
C THR A 78 -34.04 20.06 11.62
N ARG A 79 -34.19 19.00 10.83
CA ARG A 79 -33.86 17.62 11.25
C ARG A 79 -32.36 17.45 11.52
N ALA A 80 -31.50 17.97 10.63
CA ALA A 80 -30.05 17.88 10.79
C ALA A 80 -29.56 18.69 12.01
N ALA A 81 -30.06 19.90 12.20
CA ALA A 81 -29.77 20.71 13.39
C ALA A 81 -30.24 20.03 14.68
N TRP A 82 -31.41 19.40 14.65
CA TRP A 82 -31.95 18.68 15.81
C TRP A 82 -31.22 17.35 16.10
N ALA A 83 -30.79 16.62 15.05
CA ALA A 83 -29.97 15.41 15.18
C ALA A 83 -28.56 15.73 15.75
N ILE A 84 -27.94 16.82 15.26
CA ILE A 84 -26.64 17.31 15.77
C ILE A 84 -26.75 17.71 17.25
N ALA A 85 -27.84 18.41 17.64
CA ALA A 85 -28.09 18.81 19.02
C ALA A 85 -28.28 17.60 19.96
N ARG A 86 -28.63 16.43 19.44
CA ARG A 86 -28.81 15.17 20.20
C ARG A 86 -27.67 14.16 20.05
N GLY A 87 -26.54 14.55 19.41
CA GLY A 87 -25.37 13.68 19.25
C GLY A 87 -25.53 12.54 18.24
N GLY A 88 -26.54 12.61 17.34
CA GLY A 88 -26.77 11.63 16.30
C GLY A 88 -25.98 11.92 15.02
N GLU A 89 -25.54 10.84 14.32
CA GLU A 89 -24.94 10.95 12.99
C GLU A 89 -26.00 11.31 11.94
N MET A 90 -25.62 12.18 10.98
CA MET A 90 -26.47 12.54 9.84
C MET A 90 -26.59 11.37 8.88
N GLN A 91 -27.68 10.64 8.90
CA GLN A 91 -28.07 9.71 7.85
C GLN A 91 -28.88 10.41 6.76
N GLY A 92 -28.38 10.38 5.53
CA GLY A 92 -29.07 10.52 4.25
C GLY A 92 -29.91 11.78 4.01
N GLY A 93 -29.66 12.46 2.88
CA GLY A 93 -30.54 13.47 2.33
C GLY A 93 -29.92 14.81 1.97
N SER A 94 -28.63 14.84 1.59
CA SER A 94 -28.07 16.05 0.95
C SER A 94 -28.67 16.21 -0.45
N THR A 95 -29.24 17.41 -0.77
CA THR A 95 -29.74 17.71 -2.11
C THR A 95 -28.59 17.79 -3.13
N ILE A 96 -28.90 17.63 -4.42
CA ILE A 96 -27.91 17.81 -5.51
C ILE A 96 -27.24 19.18 -5.40
N THR A 97 -28.00 20.24 -5.09
CA THR A 97 -27.45 21.59 -4.86
C THR A 97 -26.44 21.62 -3.72
N GLN A 98 -26.75 20.98 -2.58
CA GLN A 98 -25.83 20.89 -1.44
C GLN A 98 -24.57 20.07 -1.75
N GLN A 99 -24.72 18.96 -2.48
CA GLN A 99 -23.60 18.16 -2.93
C GLN A 99 -22.70 18.93 -3.90
N TYR A 100 -23.31 19.66 -4.85
CA TYR A 100 -22.59 20.52 -5.79
C TYR A 100 -21.78 21.59 -5.07
N ILE A 101 -22.38 22.30 -4.13
CA ILE A 101 -21.68 23.29 -3.30
C ILE A 101 -20.56 22.67 -2.48
N LYS A 102 -20.80 21.51 -1.88
CA LYS A 102 -19.77 20.78 -1.15
C LYS A 102 -18.56 20.43 -2.03
N VAL A 103 -18.81 20.03 -3.28
CA VAL A 103 -17.75 19.78 -4.26
C VAL A 103 -17.03 21.06 -4.63
N LEU A 104 -17.74 22.17 -4.86
CA LEU A 104 -17.17 23.47 -5.22
C LEU A 104 -16.28 24.07 -4.12
N TYR A 105 -16.57 23.82 -2.85
CA TYR A 105 -15.93 24.47 -1.69
C TYR A 105 -15.12 23.50 -0.81
N LEU A 106 -14.59 22.41 -1.36
CA LEU A 106 -13.77 21.44 -0.63
C LEU A 106 -12.50 22.08 -0.04
N SER A 107 -12.66 22.78 1.09
CA SER A 107 -11.60 22.96 2.07
C SER A 107 -11.82 22.00 3.23
N GLN A 108 -10.76 21.36 3.75
CA GLN A 108 -10.80 20.17 4.59
C GLN A 108 -11.14 20.44 6.07
N GLU A 109 -11.41 21.67 6.48
CA GLU A 109 -11.67 21.98 7.88
C GLU A 109 -13.13 21.67 8.26
N ARG A 110 -13.32 20.75 9.19
CA ARG A 110 -14.62 20.45 9.81
C ARG A 110 -14.94 21.46 10.91
N THR A 111 -15.18 22.73 10.55
CA THR A 111 -15.56 23.76 11.50
C THR A 111 -17.04 24.15 11.37
N MET A 112 -17.66 24.61 12.46
CA MET A 112 -19.05 25.11 12.45
C MET A 112 -19.21 26.33 11.51
N GLY A 113 -18.19 27.16 11.38
CA GLY A 113 -18.18 28.29 10.44
C GLY A 113 -18.27 27.87 8.98
N ARG A 114 -17.66 26.73 8.61
CA ARG A 114 -17.77 26.15 7.27
C ARG A 114 -19.20 25.69 6.95
N LYS A 115 -19.86 25.01 7.89
CA LYS A 115 -21.25 24.56 7.74
C LYS A 115 -22.18 25.73 7.48
N PHE A 116 -21.96 26.85 8.15
CA PHE A 116 -22.74 28.08 7.94
C PHE A 116 -22.46 28.69 6.56
N LYS A 117 -21.20 28.73 6.12
CA LYS A 117 -20.83 29.24 4.79
C LYS A 117 -21.37 28.35 3.65
N GLU A 118 -21.27 27.01 3.78
CA GLU A 118 -21.90 26.06 2.85
C GLU A 118 -23.41 26.33 2.70
N LEU A 119 -24.07 26.62 3.79
CA LEU A 119 -25.49 26.94 3.82
C LEU A 119 -25.82 28.23 3.06
N LEU A 120 -25.10 29.32 3.34
CA LEU A 120 -25.29 30.59 2.65
C LEU A 120 -25.06 30.48 1.14
N LEU A 121 -24.03 29.74 0.75
CA LEU A 121 -23.70 29.48 -0.64
C LEU A 121 -24.76 28.62 -1.35
N ALA A 122 -25.30 27.61 -0.66
CA ALA A 122 -26.39 26.80 -1.22
C ALA A 122 -27.67 27.61 -1.44
N VAL A 123 -27.98 28.54 -0.51
CA VAL A 123 -29.10 29.50 -0.71
C VAL A 123 -28.86 30.41 -1.92
N LYS A 124 -27.67 30.99 -1.98
CA LYS A 124 -27.30 31.93 -3.05
C LYS A 124 -27.28 31.23 -4.43
N THR A 125 -26.63 30.05 -4.51
CA THR A 125 -26.64 29.23 -5.75
C THR A 125 -28.04 28.82 -6.16
N GLY A 126 -28.91 28.42 -5.24
CA GLY A 126 -30.29 28.04 -5.54
C GLY A 126 -31.14 29.21 -6.04
N LYS A 127 -30.76 30.47 -5.73
CA LYS A 127 -31.46 31.67 -6.21
C LYS A 127 -30.87 32.22 -7.51
N GLU A 128 -29.56 32.18 -7.68
CA GLU A 128 -28.86 32.86 -8.77
C GLU A 128 -28.55 31.93 -9.96
N VAL A 129 -28.48 30.61 -9.73
CA VAL A 129 -28.18 29.62 -10.77
C VAL A 129 -29.43 28.81 -11.12
N SER A 130 -29.73 28.66 -12.41
CA SER A 130 -30.85 27.83 -12.85
C SER A 130 -30.70 26.38 -12.46
N LYS A 131 -31.79 25.64 -12.27
CA LYS A 131 -31.76 24.18 -11.97
C LYS A 131 -30.98 23.40 -13.01
N LYS A 132 -31.08 23.74 -14.29
CA LYS A 132 -30.27 23.14 -15.36
C LYS A 132 -28.79 23.42 -15.16
N GLY A 133 -28.45 24.67 -14.81
CA GLY A 133 -27.06 25.06 -14.51
C GLY A 133 -26.47 24.33 -13.30
N ILE A 134 -27.25 24.16 -12.22
CA ILE A 134 -26.84 23.39 -11.04
C ILE A 134 -26.59 21.92 -11.41
N LEU A 135 -27.50 21.28 -12.14
CA LEU A 135 -27.36 19.89 -12.54
C LEU A 135 -26.19 19.70 -13.51
N ALA A 136 -26.00 20.58 -14.46
CA ALA A 136 -24.85 20.56 -15.37
C ALA A 136 -23.52 20.74 -14.60
N GLY A 137 -23.49 21.72 -13.72
CA GLY A 137 -22.32 21.95 -12.86
C GLY A 137 -21.99 20.73 -11.99
N TYR A 138 -22.99 20.16 -11.34
CA TYR A 138 -22.85 18.92 -10.55
C TYR A 138 -22.31 17.77 -11.39
N LEU A 139 -22.94 17.44 -12.51
CA LEU A 139 -22.54 16.34 -13.39
C LEU A 139 -21.15 16.54 -14.02
N ASN A 140 -20.73 17.79 -14.22
CA ASN A 140 -19.38 18.09 -14.72
C ASN A 140 -18.31 18.08 -13.61
N THR A 141 -18.68 18.05 -12.33
CA THR A 141 -17.74 18.23 -11.22
C THR A 141 -17.64 17.05 -10.26
N ILE A 142 -18.73 16.30 -10.08
CA ILE A 142 -18.79 15.22 -9.10
C ILE A 142 -17.88 14.06 -9.45
N TYR A 143 -17.37 13.38 -8.42
CA TYR A 143 -16.53 12.20 -8.56
C TYR A 143 -17.36 10.92 -8.75
N PHE A 144 -17.09 10.18 -9.82
CA PHE A 144 -17.78 8.93 -10.18
C PHE A 144 -17.00 7.66 -9.83
N GLY A 145 -15.80 7.76 -9.29
CA GLY A 145 -14.89 6.64 -9.13
C GLY A 145 -13.90 6.51 -10.30
N ARG A 146 -12.97 5.55 -10.22
CA ARG A 146 -11.93 5.29 -11.24
C ARG A 146 -11.12 6.54 -11.66
N GLY A 147 -10.96 7.50 -10.74
CA GLY A 147 -10.30 8.77 -11.06
C GLY A 147 -11.09 9.70 -11.95
N ALA A 148 -12.36 9.43 -12.23
CA ALA A 148 -13.20 10.19 -13.13
C ALA A 148 -14.01 11.26 -12.39
N TYR A 149 -13.70 12.51 -12.66
CA TYR A 149 -14.49 13.68 -12.24
C TYR A 149 -15.24 14.24 -13.43
N GLY A 150 -16.54 14.42 -13.25
CA GLY A 150 -17.45 14.77 -14.31
C GLY A 150 -17.86 13.60 -15.21
N VAL A 151 -19.05 13.71 -15.75
CA VAL A 151 -19.72 12.63 -16.47
C VAL A 151 -19.02 12.21 -17.76
N GLN A 152 -18.33 13.13 -18.45
CA GLN A 152 -17.59 12.79 -19.67
C GLN A 152 -16.41 11.85 -19.35
N ALA A 153 -15.67 12.16 -18.28
CA ALA A 153 -14.61 11.30 -17.81
C ALA A 153 -15.15 9.94 -17.30
N ALA A 154 -16.29 9.98 -16.60
CA ALA A 154 -16.94 8.76 -16.10
C ALA A 154 -17.42 7.84 -17.24
N ALA A 155 -18.04 8.39 -18.29
CA ALA A 155 -18.47 7.63 -19.46
C ALA A 155 -17.29 6.91 -20.13
N ARG A 156 -16.14 7.57 -20.21
CA ARG A 156 -14.90 6.97 -20.75
C ARG A 156 -14.33 5.92 -19.81
N ALA A 157 -14.26 6.20 -18.50
CA ALA A 157 -13.66 5.30 -17.51
C ALA A 157 -14.47 4.01 -17.27
N PHE A 158 -15.80 4.06 -17.39
CA PHE A 158 -16.67 2.89 -17.16
C PHE A 158 -17.05 2.18 -18.45
N PHE A 159 -17.23 2.89 -19.56
CA PHE A 159 -17.85 2.36 -20.77
C PHE A 159 -17.06 2.63 -22.07
N TYR A 160 -15.92 3.31 -21.98
CA TYR A 160 -15.09 3.67 -23.14
C TYR A 160 -15.89 4.37 -24.25
N THR A 161 -16.80 5.27 -23.84
CA THR A 161 -17.70 6.03 -24.73
C THR A 161 -17.79 7.50 -24.31
N ASP A 162 -18.36 8.33 -25.16
CA ASP A 162 -18.69 9.72 -24.82
C ASP A 162 -19.99 9.78 -24.01
N ALA A 163 -20.08 10.76 -23.09
CA ALA A 163 -21.26 10.92 -22.25
C ALA A 163 -22.55 11.11 -23.06
N SER A 164 -22.50 11.79 -24.23
CA SER A 164 -23.64 12.01 -25.13
C SER A 164 -24.19 10.70 -25.71
N LYS A 165 -23.45 9.61 -25.68
CA LYS A 165 -23.81 8.30 -26.24
C LYS A 165 -24.23 7.27 -25.18
N LEU A 166 -24.33 7.68 -23.91
CA LEU A 166 -24.73 6.77 -22.83
C LEU A 166 -26.14 6.24 -23.04
N THR A 167 -26.29 4.93 -22.95
CA THR A 167 -27.59 4.25 -22.94
C THR A 167 -28.30 4.44 -21.60
N LEU A 168 -29.59 4.05 -21.52
CA LEU A 168 -30.35 4.06 -20.27
C LEU A 168 -29.62 3.27 -19.17
N SER A 169 -29.21 2.03 -19.47
CA SER A 169 -28.53 1.17 -18.49
C SER A 169 -27.19 1.75 -18.04
N GLN A 170 -26.40 2.33 -18.96
CA GLN A 170 -25.14 2.99 -18.62
C GLN A 170 -25.35 4.24 -17.77
N SER A 171 -26.38 5.03 -18.09
CA SER A 171 -26.79 6.21 -17.31
C SER A 171 -27.20 5.84 -15.88
N ALA A 172 -27.98 4.79 -15.73
CA ALA A 172 -28.41 4.29 -14.42
C ALA A 172 -27.22 3.75 -13.58
N VAL A 173 -26.23 3.12 -14.21
CA VAL A 173 -24.98 2.70 -13.51
C VAL A 173 -24.23 3.94 -13.02
N LEU A 174 -23.99 4.95 -13.84
CA LEU A 174 -23.27 6.15 -13.42
C LEU A 174 -24.02 6.89 -12.29
N ALA A 175 -25.35 6.93 -12.34
CA ALA A 175 -26.15 7.45 -11.22
C ALA A 175 -26.03 6.61 -9.94
N ALA A 176 -25.95 5.27 -10.07
CA ALA A 176 -25.82 4.36 -8.93
C ALA A 176 -24.47 4.50 -8.21
N VAL A 177 -23.37 4.67 -8.94
CA VAL A 177 -22.03 4.77 -8.35
C VAL A 177 -21.80 6.06 -7.58
N LEU A 178 -22.53 7.14 -7.85
CA LEU A 178 -22.40 8.43 -7.15
C LEU A 178 -22.55 8.31 -5.64
N ASN A 179 -23.40 7.43 -5.16
CA ASN A 179 -23.68 7.25 -3.74
C ASN A 179 -22.43 6.80 -2.95
N SER A 180 -21.64 5.91 -3.53
CA SER A 180 -20.37 5.43 -2.94
C SER A 180 -19.47 4.84 -4.03
N PRO A 181 -18.69 5.67 -4.74
CA PRO A 181 -17.95 5.23 -5.93
C PRO A 181 -17.05 4.02 -5.72
N SER A 182 -16.36 3.92 -4.58
CA SER A 182 -15.49 2.79 -4.27
C SER A 182 -16.25 1.49 -3.98
N ASN A 183 -17.43 1.59 -3.33
CA ASN A 183 -18.24 0.41 -2.98
C ASN A 183 -19.04 -0.15 -4.15
N PHE A 184 -19.36 0.68 -5.12
CA PHE A 184 -20.18 0.34 -6.28
C PHE A 184 -19.37 0.20 -7.59
N ASP A 185 -18.04 0.28 -7.53
CA ASP A 185 -17.22 -0.07 -8.70
C ASP A 185 -17.35 -1.57 -9.01
N PRO A 186 -17.79 -1.96 -10.22
CA PRO A 186 -17.97 -3.37 -10.59
C PRO A 186 -16.67 -4.18 -10.58
N SER A 187 -15.51 -3.54 -10.54
CA SER A 187 -14.18 -4.17 -10.39
C SER A 187 -13.69 -4.23 -8.94
N GLY A 188 -14.45 -3.74 -7.98
CA GLY A 188 -14.07 -3.56 -6.57
C GLY A 188 -14.07 -4.81 -5.70
N GLY A 189 -13.82 -6.01 -6.25
CA GLY A 189 -13.70 -7.25 -5.47
C GLY A 189 -15.03 -7.97 -5.18
N VAL A 190 -15.00 -8.90 -4.21
CA VAL A 190 -16.14 -9.79 -3.91
C VAL A 190 -17.39 -9.00 -3.52
N GLY A 191 -18.52 -9.30 -4.16
CA GLY A 191 -19.82 -8.69 -3.89
C GLY A 191 -20.03 -7.27 -4.43
N ALA A 192 -19.02 -6.64 -5.05
CA ALA A 192 -19.15 -5.28 -5.59
C ALA A 192 -20.21 -5.18 -6.71
N ARG A 193 -20.22 -6.13 -7.62
CA ARG A 193 -21.24 -6.19 -8.69
C ARG A 193 -22.65 -6.38 -8.16
N GLU A 194 -22.81 -7.17 -7.10
CA GLU A 194 -24.11 -7.40 -6.47
C GLU A 194 -24.64 -6.12 -5.80
N ARG A 195 -23.78 -5.44 -5.04
CA ARG A 195 -24.12 -4.14 -4.45
C ARG A 195 -24.49 -3.10 -5.51
N LEU A 196 -23.72 -3.04 -6.60
CA LEU A 196 -24.03 -2.18 -7.73
C LEU A 196 -25.38 -2.54 -8.37
N LEU A 197 -25.66 -3.83 -8.59
CA LEU A 197 -26.92 -4.29 -9.18
C LEU A 197 -28.12 -3.85 -8.33
N GLN A 198 -28.04 -3.98 -7.02
CA GLN A 198 -29.11 -3.54 -6.11
C GLN A 198 -29.35 -2.02 -6.21
N ARG A 199 -28.26 -1.22 -6.19
CA ARG A 199 -28.36 0.24 -6.31
C ARG A 199 -28.82 0.68 -7.71
N TYR A 200 -28.36 0.00 -8.75
CA TYR A 200 -28.78 0.21 -10.13
C TYR A 200 -30.30 -0.01 -10.32
N ARG A 201 -30.84 -1.09 -9.75
CA ARG A 201 -32.28 -1.37 -9.74
C ARG A 201 -33.07 -0.30 -9.02
N TYR A 202 -32.60 0.16 -7.86
CA TYR A 202 -33.19 1.29 -7.14
C TYR A 202 -33.30 2.55 -8.00
N VAL A 203 -32.28 2.84 -8.84
CA VAL A 203 -32.32 3.98 -9.76
C VAL A 203 -33.40 3.78 -10.83
N LEU A 204 -33.46 2.60 -11.44
CA LEU A 204 -34.48 2.29 -12.48
C LEU A 204 -35.89 2.34 -11.93
N ASP A 205 -36.13 1.80 -10.73
CA ASP A 205 -37.42 1.88 -10.04
C ASP A 205 -37.83 3.35 -9.83
N GLY A 206 -36.91 4.19 -9.39
CA GLY A 206 -37.15 5.63 -9.23
C GLY A 206 -37.44 6.36 -10.54
N MET A 207 -36.78 5.97 -11.63
CA MET A 207 -37.06 6.53 -12.97
C MET A 207 -38.43 6.11 -13.50
N LEU A 208 -38.86 4.88 -13.26
CA LEU A 208 -40.20 4.40 -13.63
C LEU A 208 -41.27 5.12 -12.80
N GLU A 209 -41.10 5.20 -11.48
CA GLU A 209 -42.01 5.90 -10.57
C GLU A 209 -42.20 7.40 -10.98
N ALA A 210 -41.13 8.05 -11.41
CA ALA A 210 -41.15 9.43 -11.90
C ALA A 210 -41.69 9.56 -13.32
N GLY A 211 -42.04 8.49 -14.02
CA GLY A 211 -42.49 8.49 -15.39
C GLY A 211 -41.42 8.86 -16.42
N ASN A 212 -40.15 8.77 -16.06
CA ASN A 212 -39.03 9.10 -16.94
C ASN A 212 -38.73 8.01 -17.97
N ILE A 213 -39.13 6.75 -17.67
CA ILE A 213 -39.02 5.60 -18.56
C ILE A 213 -40.34 4.82 -18.58
N THR A 214 -40.58 4.08 -19.65
CA THR A 214 -41.74 3.17 -19.75
C THR A 214 -41.49 1.87 -19.01
N GLN A 215 -42.57 1.13 -18.72
CA GLN A 215 -42.46 -0.21 -18.10
C GLN A 215 -41.60 -1.14 -18.97
N ALA A 216 -41.74 -1.10 -20.30
CA ALA A 216 -40.93 -1.94 -21.19
C ALA A 216 -39.43 -1.62 -21.11
N GLN A 217 -39.07 -0.32 -21.07
CA GLN A 217 -37.67 0.12 -20.90
C GLN A 217 -37.12 -0.29 -19.53
N HIS A 218 -37.92 -0.17 -18.47
CA HIS A 218 -37.56 -0.62 -17.13
C HIS A 218 -37.29 -2.13 -17.13
N ASP A 219 -38.22 -2.95 -17.60
CA ASP A 219 -38.11 -4.40 -17.56
C ASP A 219 -36.94 -4.95 -18.37
N GLU A 220 -36.63 -4.30 -19.50
CA GLU A 220 -35.45 -4.62 -20.29
C GLU A 220 -34.15 -4.32 -19.53
N ALA A 221 -34.02 -3.11 -18.98
CA ALA A 221 -32.83 -2.67 -18.28
C ALA A 221 -32.64 -3.40 -16.94
N TYR A 222 -33.71 -3.72 -16.22
CA TYR A 222 -33.70 -4.29 -14.86
C TYR A 222 -33.10 -5.69 -14.78
N ARG A 223 -33.08 -6.44 -15.89
CA ARG A 223 -32.63 -7.84 -15.94
C ARG A 223 -31.19 -8.01 -15.51
N GLN A 224 -30.29 -7.14 -16.01
CA GLN A 224 -28.85 -7.25 -15.77
C GLN A 224 -28.15 -5.90 -15.93
N LEU A 225 -26.97 -5.80 -15.33
CA LEU A 225 -26.07 -4.68 -15.56
C LEU A 225 -25.59 -4.64 -17.02
N PRO A 226 -25.30 -3.45 -17.58
CA PRO A 226 -24.67 -3.35 -18.89
C PRO A 226 -23.27 -3.98 -18.88
N LYS A 227 -22.76 -4.30 -20.08
CA LYS A 227 -21.38 -4.76 -20.23
C LYS A 227 -20.41 -3.64 -19.86
N PHE A 228 -19.37 -4.00 -19.11
CA PHE A 228 -18.24 -3.12 -18.82
C PHE A 228 -17.09 -3.51 -19.74
N PRO A 229 -16.76 -2.73 -20.77
CA PRO A 229 -15.63 -3.00 -21.65
C PRO A 229 -14.32 -2.88 -20.85
N LYS A 230 -13.28 -3.57 -21.30
CA LYS A 230 -11.93 -3.35 -20.80
C LYS A 230 -11.49 -1.98 -21.33
N VAL A 231 -11.45 -1.00 -20.45
CA VAL A 231 -10.92 0.32 -20.78
C VAL A 231 -9.40 0.20 -20.82
N PRO A 232 -8.71 0.68 -21.86
CA PRO A 232 -7.26 0.75 -21.86
C PRO A 232 -6.81 1.60 -20.68
N ASP A 233 -6.01 1.01 -19.80
CA ASP A 233 -5.32 1.78 -18.77
C ASP A 233 -4.32 2.69 -19.48
N TYR A 234 -4.59 3.98 -19.54
CA TYR A 234 -3.58 4.99 -19.84
C TYR A 234 -2.69 5.12 -18.59
N ASN A 235 -1.84 4.14 -18.44
CA ASN A 235 -1.17 3.86 -17.20
C ASN A 235 -0.04 4.87 -16.98
N ARG A 236 -0.25 5.79 -16.04
CA ARG A 236 0.76 6.71 -15.53
C ARG A 236 1.76 6.03 -14.59
N TRP A 237 1.55 4.76 -14.29
CA TRP A 237 2.34 3.98 -13.34
C TRP A 237 3.07 2.82 -14.03
N ALA A 238 3.64 3.10 -15.22
CA ALA A 238 4.48 2.15 -15.92
C ALA A 238 5.86 2.01 -15.27
N GLY A 239 6.54 0.90 -15.57
CA GLY A 239 7.89 0.64 -15.10
C GLY A 239 7.97 0.39 -13.60
N THR A 240 9.15 0.56 -13.06
CA THR A 240 9.46 0.39 -11.63
C THR A 240 8.78 1.45 -10.76
N ASP A 241 8.66 2.69 -11.24
CA ASP A 241 8.00 3.79 -10.53
C ASP A 241 6.52 3.49 -10.21
N GLY A 242 5.89 2.60 -10.98
CA GLY A 242 4.51 2.17 -10.74
C GLY A 242 4.29 1.55 -9.36
N TYR A 243 5.23 0.76 -8.89
CA TYR A 243 5.20 0.17 -7.54
C TYR A 243 5.33 1.24 -6.45
N LEU A 244 6.22 2.20 -6.65
CA LEU A 244 6.43 3.32 -5.72
C LEU A 244 5.19 4.20 -5.64
N MET A 245 4.61 4.56 -6.78
CA MET A 245 3.38 5.36 -6.85
C MET A 245 2.21 4.65 -6.16
N LYS A 246 2.08 3.34 -6.35
CA LYS A 246 1.05 2.54 -5.65
C LYS A 246 1.28 2.54 -4.15
N LEU A 247 2.50 2.35 -3.68
CA LEU A 247 2.84 2.35 -2.26
C LEU A 247 2.55 3.71 -1.62
N VAL A 248 2.92 4.81 -2.28
CA VAL A 248 2.59 6.18 -1.84
C VAL A 248 1.07 6.38 -1.74
N TYR A 249 0.33 5.93 -2.75
CA TYR A 249 -1.13 6.04 -2.76
C TYR A 249 -1.76 5.27 -1.58
N ASP A 250 -1.34 4.01 -1.37
CA ASP A 250 -1.88 3.16 -0.30
C ASP A 250 -1.56 3.73 1.08
N GLU A 251 -0.36 4.28 1.27
CA GLU A 251 -0.01 4.92 2.53
C GLU A 251 -0.83 6.20 2.77
N LEU A 252 -1.05 7.03 1.75
CA LEU A 252 -1.91 8.21 1.87
C LEU A 252 -3.34 7.82 2.27
N ILE A 253 -3.92 6.77 1.67
CA ILE A 253 -5.23 6.23 2.07
C ILE A 253 -5.19 5.77 3.54
N ALA A 254 -4.17 5.02 3.94
CA ALA A 254 -4.01 4.55 5.31
C ALA A 254 -3.84 5.70 6.34
N ARG A 255 -3.31 6.84 5.90
CA ARG A 255 -3.20 8.09 6.70
C ARG A 255 -4.50 8.90 6.74
N GLY A 256 -5.56 8.44 6.06
CA GLY A 256 -6.89 9.07 6.08
C GLY A 256 -7.13 10.10 4.97
N PHE A 257 -6.26 10.22 3.99
CA PHE A 257 -6.53 11.02 2.79
C PHE A 257 -7.52 10.28 1.89
N SER A 258 -8.56 10.96 1.44
CA SER A 258 -9.51 10.39 0.47
C SER A 258 -8.89 10.32 -0.93
N ASP A 259 -9.40 9.41 -1.77
CA ASP A 259 -9.01 9.33 -3.19
C ASP A 259 -9.18 10.68 -3.91
N GLN A 260 -10.24 11.42 -3.56
CA GLN A 260 -10.50 12.76 -4.06
C GLN A 260 -9.39 13.77 -3.68
N GLN A 261 -8.94 13.74 -2.44
CA GLN A 261 -7.85 14.60 -1.97
C GLN A 261 -6.53 14.25 -2.66
N ILE A 262 -6.25 12.96 -2.81
CA ILE A 262 -5.01 12.47 -3.44
C ILE A 262 -4.97 12.87 -4.91
N LYS A 263 -6.06 12.69 -5.66
CA LYS A 263 -6.09 12.90 -7.11
C LYS A 263 -6.42 14.32 -7.54
N GLY A 264 -7.23 15.04 -6.75
CA GLY A 264 -7.75 16.36 -7.12
C GLY A 264 -7.53 17.46 -6.08
N GLY A 265 -6.86 17.17 -4.96
CA GLY A 265 -6.65 18.15 -3.88
C GLY A 265 -5.40 19.03 -4.03
N GLY A 266 -4.60 18.83 -5.08
CA GLY A 266 -3.39 19.62 -5.32
C GLY A 266 -2.34 19.45 -4.22
N LEU A 267 -2.23 18.24 -3.66
CA LEU A 267 -1.27 17.95 -2.61
C LEU A 267 0.16 17.98 -3.15
N LYS A 268 1.08 18.48 -2.34
CA LYS A 268 2.50 18.26 -2.50
C LYS A 268 2.93 17.19 -1.49
N VAL A 269 3.25 16.00 -2.00
CA VAL A 269 3.68 14.85 -1.20
C VAL A 269 5.19 14.70 -1.36
N THR A 270 5.93 14.86 -0.28
CA THR A 270 7.36 14.55 -0.23
C THR A 270 7.50 13.13 0.31
N THR A 271 8.18 12.28 -0.43
CA THR A 271 8.49 10.92 -0.01
C THR A 271 9.84 10.86 0.71
N THR A 272 10.09 9.75 1.38
CA THR A 272 11.38 9.43 1.99
C THR A 272 12.38 8.88 0.99
N LEU A 273 11.92 8.55 -0.25
CA LEU A 273 12.76 7.96 -1.29
C LEU A 273 13.95 8.83 -1.65
N ASP A 274 15.12 8.22 -1.72
CA ASP A 274 16.32 8.82 -2.31
C ASP A 274 16.41 8.38 -3.77
N ARG A 275 16.50 9.35 -4.68
CA ARG A 275 16.50 9.07 -6.11
C ARG A 275 17.72 8.26 -6.55
N LYS A 276 18.89 8.54 -5.98
CA LYS A 276 20.13 7.82 -6.28
C LYS A 276 20.06 6.38 -5.79
N ASP A 277 19.56 6.19 -4.57
CA ASP A 277 19.40 4.87 -3.95
C ASP A 277 18.36 4.03 -4.71
N GLU A 278 17.24 4.64 -5.12
CA GLU A 278 16.23 3.96 -5.91
C GLU A 278 16.79 3.47 -7.26
N GLN A 279 17.54 4.32 -7.96
CA GLN A 279 18.20 3.92 -9.21
C GLN A 279 19.21 2.79 -8.98
N ALA A 280 19.95 2.82 -7.88
CA ALA A 280 20.89 1.76 -7.51
C ALA A 280 20.17 0.44 -7.20
N ALA A 281 19.03 0.48 -6.51
CA ALA A 281 18.22 -0.71 -6.20
C ALA A 281 17.69 -1.38 -7.47
N VAL A 282 17.13 -0.59 -8.39
CA VAL A 282 16.66 -1.06 -9.70
C VAL A 282 17.82 -1.68 -10.48
N ALA A 283 18.97 -0.98 -10.58
CA ALA A 283 20.14 -1.46 -11.30
C ALA A 283 20.68 -2.78 -10.74
N ALA A 284 20.83 -2.88 -9.41
CA ALA A 284 21.30 -4.09 -8.75
C ALA A 284 20.32 -5.26 -8.94
N GLY A 285 19.02 -5.03 -8.73
CA GLY A 285 17.98 -6.06 -8.91
C GLY A 285 17.96 -6.59 -10.34
N GLN A 286 17.91 -5.72 -11.33
CA GLN A 286 17.91 -6.10 -12.76
C GLN A 286 19.20 -6.79 -13.20
N LYS A 287 20.35 -6.34 -12.70
CA LYS A 287 21.65 -6.96 -12.98
C LYS A 287 21.65 -8.43 -12.58
N TYR A 288 21.32 -8.73 -11.34
CA TYR A 288 21.37 -10.10 -10.83
C TYR A 288 20.19 -10.96 -11.28
N LYS A 289 19.03 -10.37 -11.58
CA LYS A 289 17.96 -11.05 -12.31
C LYS A 289 18.45 -11.59 -13.64
N LYS A 290 19.16 -10.76 -14.41
CA LYS A 290 19.72 -11.14 -15.71
C LYS A 290 20.84 -12.17 -15.59
N ILE A 291 21.76 -11.99 -14.63
CA ILE A 291 22.90 -12.91 -14.43
C ILE A 291 22.40 -14.27 -13.99
N ALA A 292 21.63 -14.34 -12.91
CA ALA A 292 21.11 -15.60 -12.38
C ALA A 292 20.10 -16.26 -13.35
N GLY A 293 19.27 -15.45 -14.01
CA GLY A 293 18.29 -15.95 -14.98
C GLY A 293 18.91 -16.73 -16.12
N ARG A 294 20.10 -16.33 -16.61
CA ARG A 294 20.82 -17.04 -17.68
C ARG A 294 21.16 -18.49 -17.32
N ASN A 295 21.39 -18.78 -16.05
CA ASN A 295 21.69 -20.14 -15.59
C ASN A 295 20.50 -21.10 -15.78
N ALA A 296 19.27 -20.57 -15.82
CA ALA A 296 18.05 -21.34 -16.04
C ALA A 296 17.57 -21.34 -17.51
N GLY A 297 18.40 -20.87 -18.44
CA GLY A 297 18.10 -20.83 -19.89
C GLY A 297 17.59 -19.47 -20.38
N PRO A 298 17.21 -19.37 -21.67
CA PRO A 298 16.90 -18.10 -22.33
C PRO A 298 15.75 -17.32 -21.67
N GLU A 299 14.74 -18.00 -21.16
CA GLU A 299 13.56 -17.41 -20.49
C GLU A 299 13.70 -17.34 -18.96
N GLY A 300 14.84 -17.77 -18.41
CA GLY A 300 15.02 -17.88 -16.96
C GLY A 300 14.81 -16.58 -16.22
N ALA A 301 15.29 -15.46 -16.75
CA ALA A 301 15.14 -14.15 -16.14
C ALA A 301 13.66 -13.71 -16.00
N LYS A 302 12.76 -14.19 -16.87
CA LYS A 302 11.35 -13.83 -16.84
C LYS A 302 10.64 -14.30 -15.55
N ASN A 303 10.99 -15.49 -15.08
CA ASN A 303 10.36 -16.13 -13.93
C ASN A 303 11.14 -15.91 -12.61
N LEU A 304 12.29 -15.23 -12.65
CA LEU A 304 13.08 -14.91 -11.47
C LEU A 304 12.72 -13.53 -10.96
N HIS A 305 12.45 -13.43 -9.65
CA HIS A 305 11.98 -12.21 -9.00
C HIS A 305 12.89 -11.82 -7.83
N PRO A 306 13.96 -11.07 -8.09
CA PRO A 306 14.67 -10.38 -7.02
C PRO A 306 13.83 -9.23 -6.48
N ALA A 307 13.90 -9.02 -5.18
CA ALA A 307 13.28 -7.89 -4.49
C ALA A 307 14.26 -7.26 -3.51
N LEU A 308 14.22 -5.94 -3.41
CA LEU A 308 15.06 -5.16 -2.49
C LEU A 308 14.20 -4.10 -1.81
N ALA A 309 14.35 -3.97 -0.49
CA ALA A 309 13.80 -2.87 0.28
C ALA A 309 14.87 -2.30 1.20
N SER A 310 15.03 -0.97 1.20
CA SER A 310 16.02 -0.26 1.98
C SER A 310 15.38 0.84 2.82
N VAL A 311 15.74 0.92 4.09
CA VAL A 311 15.12 1.78 5.10
C VAL A 311 16.19 2.56 5.84
N ASP A 312 15.97 3.86 6.04
CA ASP A 312 16.76 4.71 6.92
C ASP A 312 16.55 4.28 8.39
N VAL A 313 17.62 3.97 9.07
CA VAL A 313 17.60 3.45 10.45
C VAL A 313 17.05 4.48 11.43
N SER A 314 17.34 5.75 11.23
CA SER A 314 17.00 6.83 12.16
C SER A 314 15.54 7.26 12.08
N SER A 315 14.94 7.20 10.88
CA SER A 315 13.60 7.71 10.61
C SER A 315 12.57 6.61 10.31
N GLY A 316 13.00 5.49 9.74
CA GLY A 316 12.11 4.49 9.16
C GLY A 316 11.68 4.80 7.73
N GLY A 317 12.19 5.89 7.15
CA GLY A 317 11.88 6.24 5.77
C GLY A 317 12.39 5.20 4.78
N VAL A 318 11.54 4.77 3.85
CA VAL A 318 11.93 3.91 2.72
C VAL A 318 12.82 4.73 1.79
N LEU A 319 14.09 4.35 1.63
CA LEU A 319 15.06 5.01 0.76
C LEU A 319 14.97 4.51 -0.67
N ALA A 320 14.76 3.19 -0.83
CA ALA A 320 14.64 2.52 -2.11
C ALA A 320 13.79 1.26 -1.99
N LEU A 321 13.11 0.90 -3.09
CA LEU A 321 12.29 -0.29 -3.17
C LEU A 321 12.23 -0.82 -4.61
N TYR A 322 12.73 -2.05 -4.81
CA TYR A 322 12.62 -2.76 -6.09
C TYR A 322 11.82 -4.04 -5.89
N GLY A 323 10.63 -4.12 -6.46
CA GLY A 323 9.75 -5.30 -6.35
C GLY A 323 9.34 -5.92 -7.68
N GLY A 324 9.84 -5.37 -8.80
CA GLY A 324 9.54 -5.84 -10.16
C GLY A 324 10.00 -4.83 -11.20
N ASP A 325 9.98 -5.22 -12.48
CA ASP A 325 10.47 -4.38 -13.58
C ASP A 325 9.40 -3.44 -14.16
N ASP A 326 8.15 -3.87 -14.14
CA ASP A 326 7.06 -3.08 -14.72
C ASP A 326 5.72 -3.42 -14.06
N TYR A 327 5.15 -2.41 -13.39
CA TYR A 327 3.88 -2.52 -12.66
C TYR A 327 2.70 -2.87 -13.56
N ILE A 328 2.73 -2.48 -14.84
CA ILE A 328 1.64 -2.77 -15.78
C ILE A 328 1.58 -4.26 -16.12
N SER A 329 2.73 -4.84 -16.40
CA SER A 329 2.81 -6.26 -16.78
C SER A 329 2.63 -7.19 -15.59
N ASN A 330 3.02 -6.75 -14.38
CA ASN A 330 2.81 -7.50 -13.15
C ASN A 330 2.64 -6.53 -11.96
N THR A 331 1.43 -6.46 -11.42
CA THR A 331 1.10 -5.57 -10.28
C THR A 331 1.61 -6.09 -8.93
N ARG A 332 2.14 -7.33 -8.88
CA ARG A 332 2.68 -7.88 -7.64
C ARG A 332 4.03 -7.25 -7.34
N ASP A 333 4.11 -6.56 -6.21
CA ASP A 333 5.35 -6.03 -5.65
C ASP A 333 6.00 -7.09 -4.75
N TRP A 334 7.11 -7.67 -5.22
CA TRP A 334 7.82 -8.69 -4.47
C TRP A 334 8.53 -8.13 -3.23
N ALA A 335 8.83 -6.84 -3.19
CA ALA A 335 9.38 -6.19 -1.99
C ALA A 335 8.34 -6.07 -0.85
N LEU A 336 7.05 -6.16 -1.18
CA LEU A 336 5.93 -6.17 -0.23
C LEU A 336 5.29 -7.55 -0.05
N THR A 337 5.68 -8.53 -0.86
CA THR A 337 5.11 -9.87 -0.83
C THR A 337 5.80 -10.72 0.24
N ALA A 338 5.00 -11.23 1.18
CA ALA A 338 5.51 -12.08 2.26
C ALA A 338 5.95 -13.47 1.74
N ARG A 339 7.09 -13.93 2.24
CA ARG A 339 7.68 -15.26 1.95
C ARG A 339 8.38 -15.80 3.19
N PRO A 340 8.58 -17.13 3.29
CA PRO A 340 9.30 -17.70 4.42
C PRO A 340 10.63 -16.98 4.64
N ALA A 341 10.81 -16.43 5.85
CA ALA A 341 11.98 -15.63 6.22
C ALA A 341 13.28 -16.43 6.24
N ALA A 342 13.18 -17.74 6.29
CA ALA A 342 14.31 -18.63 6.42
C ALA A 342 15.18 -18.25 7.63
N SER A 343 16.47 -18.53 7.57
CA SER A 343 17.41 -18.27 8.67
C SER A 343 17.58 -16.78 9.05
N THR A 344 17.00 -15.84 8.32
CA THR A 344 16.96 -14.44 8.78
C THR A 344 16.11 -14.26 10.04
N PHE A 345 15.16 -15.16 10.27
CA PHE A 345 14.32 -15.16 11.48
C PHE A 345 15.09 -15.56 12.76
N LYS A 346 16.24 -16.22 12.63
CA LYS A 346 17.14 -16.56 13.74
C LYS A 346 17.60 -15.34 14.54
N THR A 347 17.63 -14.18 13.90
CA THR A 347 17.93 -12.90 14.57
C THR A 347 16.93 -12.60 15.68
N TYR A 348 15.63 -12.83 15.45
CA TYR A 348 14.59 -12.64 16.48
C TYR A 348 14.61 -13.75 17.53
N ALA A 349 14.98 -14.98 17.14
CA ALA A 349 15.20 -16.05 18.09
C ALA A 349 16.39 -15.76 19.02
N ALA A 350 17.46 -15.13 18.53
CA ALA A 350 18.57 -14.69 19.36
C ALA A 350 18.15 -13.64 20.41
N ILE A 351 17.32 -12.66 20.01
CA ILE A 351 16.74 -11.68 20.94
C ILE A 351 15.92 -12.40 22.03
N ALA A 352 15.06 -13.34 21.63
CA ALA A 352 14.26 -14.13 22.56
C ALA A 352 15.14 -14.92 23.52
N GLY A 353 16.19 -15.56 23.02
CA GLY A 353 17.17 -16.28 23.83
C GLY A 353 17.84 -15.39 24.89
N MET A 354 18.33 -14.21 24.47
CA MET A 354 19.01 -13.27 25.37
C MET A 354 18.06 -12.73 26.45
N ARG A 355 16.81 -12.44 26.12
CA ARG A 355 15.78 -12.09 27.11
C ARG A 355 15.51 -13.17 28.16
N HIS A 356 15.84 -14.43 27.83
CA HIS A 356 15.65 -15.59 28.71
C HIS A 356 16.97 -16.14 29.29
N GLY A 357 17.99 -15.27 29.34
CA GLY A 357 19.24 -15.57 30.05
C GLY A 357 20.33 -16.25 29.23
N PHE A 358 20.13 -16.47 27.93
CA PHE A 358 21.20 -16.89 27.04
C PHE A 358 22.14 -15.72 26.73
N SER A 359 23.39 -16.01 26.52
CA SER A 359 24.42 -15.07 26.07
C SER A 359 25.09 -15.60 24.82
N LEU A 360 25.90 -14.77 24.16
CA LEU A 360 26.69 -15.18 22.99
C LEU A 360 27.64 -16.35 23.26
N ARG A 361 27.98 -16.61 24.54
CA ARG A 361 28.84 -17.72 24.98
C ARG A 361 28.05 -18.98 25.36
N SER A 362 26.73 -18.91 25.46
CA SER A 362 25.87 -20.05 25.82
C SER A 362 26.12 -21.23 24.89
N ARG A 363 26.25 -22.43 25.48
CA ARG A 363 26.56 -23.66 24.77
C ARG A 363 25.29 -24.35 24.30
N LEU A 364 25.22 -24.64 23.02
CA LEU A 364 24.05 -25.17 22.31
C LEU A 364 24.43 -26.42 21.51
N GLU A 365 23.43 -27.27 21.22
CA GLU A 365 23.60 -28.49 20.44
C GLU A 365 23.79 -28.15 18.94
N GLY A 366 24.93 -28.53 18.40
CA GLY A 366 25.27 -28.34 16.99
C GLY A 366 25.14 -29.59 16.12
N ASN A 367 24.82 -30.75 16.72
CA ASN A 367 24.59 -32.00 16.00
C ASN A 367 23.10 -32.23 15.76
N ALA A 368 22.78 -33.11 14.81
CA ALA A 368 21.42 -33.56 14.59
C ALA A 368 20.83 -34.18 15.87
N PHE A 369 19.59 -33.83 16.19
CA PHE A 369 18.88 -34.35 17.37
C PHE A 369 17.36 -34.23 17.20
N THR A 370 16.62 -35.00 17.97
CA THR A 370 15.17 -34.88 18.07
C THR A 370 14.82 -34.14 19.35
N PRO A 371 14.16 -32.95 19.26
CA PRO A 371 13.73 -32.22 20.45
C PRO A 371 12.73 -33.03 21.29
N ASP A 372 12.73 -32.84 22.60
CA ASP A 372 11.76 -33.48 23.51
C ASP A 372 10.33 -33.15 23.11
N GLY A 373 9.50 -34.18 22.95
CA GLY A 373 8.11 -34.04 22.53
C GLY A 373 7.89 -33.83 21.01
N ASP A 374 8.95 -33.87 20.20
CA ASP A 374 8.90 -33.85 18.75
C ASP A 374 9.13 -35.25 18.18
N SER A 375 8.54 -35.56 17.02
CA SER A 375 8.76 -36.83 16.31
C SER A 375 9.75 -36.70 15.15
N THR A 376 10.25 -35.50 14.87
CA THR A 376 11.06 -35.20 13.69
C THR A 376 12.44 -34.70 14.12
N GLU A 377 13.47 -35.34 13.61
CA GLU A 377 14.87 -34.93 13.82
C GLU A 377 15.13 -33.56 13.16
N VAL A 378 15.96 -32.73 13.79
CA VAL A 378 16.45 -31.46 13.27
C VAL A 378 17.85 -31.63 12.72
N HIS A 379 18.08 -31.21 11.51
CA HIS A 379 19.35 -31.27 10.81
C HIS A 379 19.87 -29.87 10.45
N ASN A 380 21.18 -29.78 10.33
CA ASN A 380 21.86 -28.65 9.74
C ASN A 380 21.95 -28.81 8.22
N GLU A 381 22.27 -27.74 7.52
CA GLU A 381 22.50 -27.78 6.07
C GLU A 381 23.59 -28.83 5.72
N ASN A 382 23.32 -29.66 4.71
CA ASN A 382 24.16 -30.76 4.27
C ASN A 382 24.46 -31.79 5.38
N ASP A 383 23.54 -31.99 6.32
CA ASP A 383 23.64 -32.93 7.46
C ASP A 383 24.93 -32.77 8.30
N ARG A 384 25.46 -31.55 8.32
CA ARG A 384 26.70 -31.23 9.00
C ARG A 384 26.52 -31.20 10.51
N ASN A 385 27.41 -31.91 11.22
CA ASN A 385 27.50 -31.89 12.68
C ASN A 385 28.62 -30.94 13.13
N TYR A 386 28.35 -30.13 14.15
CA TYR A 386 29.25 -29.11 14.66
C TYR A 386 29.72 -29.37 16.13
N GLY A 387 29.19 -30.41 16.78
CA GLY A 387 29.38 -30.59 18.21
C GLY A 387 28.68 -29.50 19.03
N THR A 388 29.15 -29.25 20.22
CA THR A 388 28.65 -28.17 21.05
C THR A 388 29.22 -26.83 20.59
N VAL A 389 28.34 -25.87 20.26
CA VAL A 389 28.71 -24.56 19.72
C VAL A 389 28.28 -23.43 20.66
N SER A 390 28.88 -22.25 20.52
CA SER A 390 28.38 -21.04 21.17
C SER A 390 27.22 -20.42 20.34
N LEU A 391 26.35 -19.63 20.98
CA LEU A 391 25.31 -18.90 20.28
C LEU A 391 25.92 -18.00 19.19
N ARG A 392 27.06 -17.32 19.43
CA ARG A 392 27.77 -16.53 18.42
C ARG A 392 28.16 -17.37 17.20
N GLN A 393 28.73 -18.57 17.43
CA GLN A 393 29.07 -19.50 16.33
C GLN A 393 27.81 -19.98 15.58
N ALA A 394 26.71 -20.24 16.31
CA ALA A 394 25.44 -20.64 15.72
C ALA A 394 24.85 -19.56 14.83
N ILE A 395 24.98 -18.28 15.20
CA ILE A 395 24.57 -17.13 14.38
C ILE A 395 25.48 -17.03 13.15
N ALA A 396 26.80 -17.03 13.32
CA ALA A 396 27.78 -16.89 12.25
C ALA A 396 27.60 -17.94 11.14
N LYS A 397 27.45 -19.19 11.54
CA LYS A 397 27.35 -20.36 10.63
C LYS A 397 25.89 -20.78 10.35
N SER A 398 24.94 -20.08 10.92
CA SER A 398 23.49 -20.34 10.71
C SER A 398 23.06 -21.77 11.11
N ILE A 399 23.53 -22.28 12.26
CA ILE A 399 23.34 -23.67 12.71
C ILE A 399 21.88 -23.88 13.16
N ASN A 400 21.12 -24.71 12.45
CA ASN A 400 19.69 -24.93 12.70
C ASN A 400 19.47 -25.61 14.08
N THR A 401 20.22 -26.67 14.36
CA THR A 401 20.08 -27.47 15.57
C THR A 401 20.26 -26.62 16.82
N ALA A 402 21.26 -25.73 16.83
CA ALA A 402 21.52 -24.84 17.96
C ALA A 402 20.36 -23.89 18.26
N PHE A 403 19.69 -23.37 17.22
CA PHE A 403 18.54 -22.49 17.43
C PHE A 403 17.29 -23.24 17.92
N VAL A 404 17.05 -24.44 17.42
CA VAL A 404 15.94 -25.28 17.91
C VAL A 404 16.21 -25.72 19.36
N ASP A 405 17.43 -26.10 19.67
CA ASP A 405 17.86 -26.43 21.04
C ASP A 405 17.62 -25.23 21.99
N MET A 406 18.09 -24.03 21.62
CA MET A 406 17.88 -22.82 22.42
C MET A 406 16.40 -22.55 22.67
N VAL A 407 15.58 -22.58 21.64
CA VAL A 407 14.15 -22.29 21.76
C VAL A 407 13.42 -23.32 22.59
N SER A 408 13.81 -24.61 22.50
CA SER A 408 13.24 -25.71 23.31
C SER A 408 13.51 -25.56 24.80
N ARG A 409 14.63 -24.92 25.18
CA ARG A 409 15.01 -24.66 26.58
C ARG A 409 14.30 -23.43 27.18
N ILE A 410 13.65 -22.61 26.39
CA ILE A 410 12.89 -21.43 26.84
C ILE A 410 11.47 -21.83 27.17
N LYS A 411 10.96 -21.48 28.36
CA LYS A 411 9.54 -21.66 28.69
C LYS A 411 8.69 -20.88 27.72
N ASN A 412 7.80 -21.55 26.98
CA ASN A 412 7.04 -20.97 25.86
C ASN A 412 7.93 -20.36 24.77
N GLY A 413 9.06 -21.00 24.46
CA GLY A 413 10.08 -20.49 23.53
C GLY A 413 9.55 -20.03 22.18
N PRO A 414 8.70 -20.79 21.47
CA PRO A 414 8.11 -20.32 20.22
C PRO A 414 7.37 -18.98 20.34
N ARG A 415 6.61 -18.80 21.42
CA ARG A 415 5.91 -17.53 21.70
C ARG A 415 6.88 -16.39 21.99
N ALA A 416 7.98 -16.65 22.68
CA ALA A 416 9.03 -15.67 22.93
C ALA A 416 9.70 -15.21 21.64
N VAL A 417 9.92 -16.10 20.66
CA VAL A 417 10.45 -15.75 19.33
C VAL A 417 9.45 -14.88 18.56
N VAL A 418 8.17 -15.25 18.54
CA VAL A 418 7.11 -14.45 17.91
C VAL A 418 7.03 -13.07 18.55
N GLN A 419 7.13 -12.96 19.88
CA GLN A 419 7.11 -11.68 20.58
C GLN A 419 8.32 -10.81 20.19
N ALA A 420 9.52 -11.38 20.14
CA ALA A 420 10.72 -10.65 19.72
C ALA A 420 10.61 -10.11 18.30
N ALA A 421 10.08 -10.90 17.36
CA ALA A 421 9.83 -10.47 16.00
C ALA A 421 8.76 -9.35 15.93
N THR A 422 7.70 -9.46 16.71
CA THR A 422 6.64 -8.45 16.80
C THR A 422 7.17 -7.14 17.41
N ASP A 423 8.03 -7.24 18.43
CA ASP A 423 8.70 -6.09 19.05
C ASP A 423 9.63 -5.38 18.07
N ALA A 424 10.28 -6.14 17.19
CA ALA A 424 11.07 -5.59 16.09
C ALA A 424 10.21 -4.87 15.01
N GLY A 425 8.90 -5.09 15.00
CA GLY A 425 7.97 -4.40 14.09
C GLY A 425 7.31 -5.29 13.06
N LEU A 426 7.54 -6.61 13.08
CA LEU A 426 6.91 -7.53 12.14
C LEU A 426 5.46 -7.84 12.54
N SER A 427 4.64 -8.10 11.54
CA SER A 427 3.25 -8.54 11.75
C SER A 427 3.13 -10.04 11.52
N GLN A 428 2.39 -10.72 12.38
CA GLN A 428 2.11 -12.15 12.24
C GLN A 428 1.26 -12.43 11.00
N GLY A 429 1.50 -13.58 10.38
CA GLY A 429 0.80 -14.05 9.19
C GLY A 429 1.00 -15.55 8.95
N THR A 430 1.04 -15.96 7.70
CA THR A 430 1.26 -17.34 7.29
C THR A 430 2.59 -17.88 7.83
N GLY A 431 2.61 -19.12 8.31
CA GLY A 431 3.81 -19.81 8.78
C GLY A 431 4.33 -19.38 10.17
N TRP A 432 3.58 -18.55 10.91
CA TRP A 432 3.90 -18.12 12.28
C TRP A 432 3.42 -19.12 13.34
N ASP A 433 3.56 -20.41 13.05
CA ASP A 433 3.12 -21.48 13.94
C ASP A 433 4.02 -21.58 15.18
N LEU A 434 3.37 -21.81 16.34
CA LEU A 434 4.06 -21.89 17.62
C LEU A 434 4.71 -23.26 17.84
N ASN A 435 5.82 -23.49 17.16
CA ASN A 435 6.69 -24.65 17.36
C ASN A 435 8.17 -24.23 17.41
N ASN A 436 9.05 -25.10 17.89
CA ASN A 436 10.48 -24.77 18.09
C ASN A 436 11.21 -24.45 16.76
N ARG A 437 10.67 -24.87 15.63
CA ARG A 437 11.24 -24.59 14.28
C ARG A 437 10.88 -23.22 13.75
N ILE A 438 10.03 -22.43 14.45
CA ILE A 438 9.77 -21.02 14.08
C ILE A 438 11.09 -20.23 13.97
N ALA A 439 12.09 -20.56 14.78
CA ALA A 439 13.42 -19.96 14.70
C ALA A 439 14.11 -20.17 13.35
N LEU A 440 13.72 -21.20 12.60
CA LEU A 440 14.28 -21.52 11.28
C LEU A 440 13.62 -20.70 10.16
N GLY A 441 12.56 -19.93 10.49
CA GLY A 441 11.94 -18.96 9.59
C GLY A 441 10.88 -19.54 8.67
N THR A 442 10.01 -20.39 9.18
CA THR A 442 8.73 -20.75 8.51
C THR A 442 7.80 -19.55 8.37
N ALA A 443 7.92 -18.58 9.27
CA ALA A 443 7.17 -17.34 9.26
C ALA A 443 7.37 -16.58 7.94
N GLU A 444 6.28 -16.25 7.26
CA GLU A 444 6.32 -15.42 6.05
C GLU A 444 6.38 -13.94 6.42
N VAL A 445 7.33 -13.23 5.82
CA VAL A 445 7.55 -11.79 5.97
C VAL A 445 7.94 -11.17 4.62
N SER A 446 7.66 -9.89 4.43
CA SER A 446 8.11 -9.18 3.21
C SER A 446 9.51 -8.60 3.39
N PRO A 447 10.25 -8.35 2.29
CA PRO A 447 11.52 -7.63 2.34
C PRO A 447 11.43 -6.29 3.08
N LEU A 448 10.39 -5.51 2.87
CA LEU A 448 10.20 -4.24 3.56
C LEU A 448 10.03 -4.44 5.08
N ALA A 449 9.25 -5.43 5.50
CA ALA A 449 9.08 -5.74 6.92
C ALA A 449 10.41 -6.20 7.55
N GLN A 450 11.20 -7.03 6.85
CA GLN A 450 12.52 -7.46 7.32
C GLN A 450 13.51 -6.30 7.42
N ALA A 451 13.54 -5.40 6.43
CA ALA A 451 14.37 -4.21 6.50
C ALA A 451 14.02 -3.34 7.72
N GLY A 452 12.72 -3.17 8.01
CA GLY A 452 12.23 -2.45 9.20
C GLY A 452 12.59 -3.15 10.52
N GLY A 453 12.44 -4.48 10.58
CA GLY A 453 12.79 -5.27 11.77
C GLY A 453 14.29 -5.20 12.11
N TYR A 454 15.14 -5.29 11.11
CA TYR A 454 16.58 -5.15 11.28
C TYR A 454 16.98 -3.68 11.56
N ALA A 455 16.27 -2.70 10.98
CA ALA A 455 16.45 -1.28 11.32
C ALA A 455 16.15 -1.01 12.80
N THR A 456 15.16 -1.67 13.40
CA THR A 456 14.87 -1.57 14.83
C THR A 456 16.06 -2.02 15.68
N ILE A 457 16.72 -3.11 15.29
CA ILE A 457 17.93 -3.58 15.98
C ILE A 457 19.09 -2.59 15.80
N ALA A 458 19.29 -2.09 14.56
CA ALA A 458 20.31 -1.10 14.24
C ALA A 458 20.09 0.25 14.96
N ASN A 459 18.84 0.57 15.32
CA ASN A 459 18.43 1.77 16.06
C ASN A 459 18.38 1.55 17.58
N ASP A 460 19.30 0.73 18.10
CA ASP A 460 19.43 0.42 19.53
C ASP A 460 18.12 -0.11 20.16
N GLY A 461 17.31 -0.82 19.37
CA GLY A 461 16.04 -1.41 19.81
C GLY A 461 14.87 -0.43 19.87
N LYS A 462 15.02 0.81 19.41
CA LYS A 462 13.91 1.72 19.18
C LYS A 462 13.17 1.32 17.92
N ARG A 463 11.88 1.02 18.05
CA ARG A 463 11.07 0.48 16.96
C ARG A 463 11.02 1.40 15.76
N VAL A 464 11.49 0.90 14.63
CA VAL A 464 11.44 1.57 13.32
C VAL A 464 10.24 1.02 12.54
N THR A 465 9.36 1.91 12.09
CA THR A 465 8.22 1.56 11.24
C THR A 465 8.46 2.11 9.83
N PRO A 466 8.66 1.23 8.83
CA PRO A 466 8.85 1.67 7.46
C PRO A 466 7.67 2.50 6.96
N HIS A 467 7.98 3.62 6.31
CA HIS A 467 7.01 4.50 5.67
C HIS A 467 7.64 5.19 4.46
N ILE A 468 6.80 5.50 3.45
CA ILE A 468 7.26 6.15 2.22
C ILE A 468 6.85 7.62 2.14
N VAL A 469 5.80 8.03 2.86
CA VAL A 469 5.33 9.42 2.91
C VAL A 469 6.02 10.13 4.07
N ASP A 470 6.89 11.10 3.78
CA ASP A 470 7.51 11.95 4.78
C ASP A 470 6.60 13.11 5.16
N LYS A 471 6.11 13.85 4.16
CA LYS A 471 5.35 15.08 4.39
C LYS A 471 4.28 15.29 3.34
N VAL A 472 3.12 15.78 3.77
CA VAL A 472 2.04 16.22 2.88
C VAL A 472 1.68 17.66 3.21
N VAL A 473 1.69 18.52 2.21
CA VAL A 473 1.21 19.91 2.32
C VAL A 473 0.10 20.17 1.30
N ASP A 474 -0.82 21.06 1.64
CA ASP A 474 -1.84 21.54 0.73
C ASP A 474 -1.30 22.69 -0.16
N GLN A 475 -2.15 23.22 -1.02
CA GLN A 475 -1.83 24.33 -1.93
C GLN A 475 -1.45 25.63 -1.20
N SER A 476 -1.95 25.83 0.02
CA SER A 476 -1.63 27.00 0.84
C SER A 476 -0.27 26.86 1.54
N GLY A 477 0.37 25.70 1.45
CA GLY A 477 1.60 25.38 2.16
C GLY A 477 1.36 24.85 3.59
N LYS A 478 0.11 24.63 3.99
CA LYS A 478 -0.23 24.05 5.30
C LYS A 478 0.18 22.59 5.35
N VAL A 479 0.89 22.20 6.39
CA VAL A 479 1.27 20.81 6.65
C VAL A 479 0.04 20.03 7.11
N LEU A 480 -0.34 19.02 6.33
CA LEU A 480 -1.45 18.12 6.64
C LEU A 480 -0.96 16.83 7.31
N TYR A 481 0.26 16.42 7.03
CA TYR A 481 0.91 15.25 7.61
C TYR A 481 2.42 15.44 7.65
N GLN A 482 3.04 14.93 8.71
CA GLN A 482 4.49 14.79 8.86
C GLN A 482 4.77 13.45 9.53
N ALA A 483 5.70 12.68 8.98
CA ALA A 483 6.08 11.40 9.54
C ALA A 483 6.71 11.55 10.94
N PRO A 484 6.32 10.71 11.93
CA PRO A 484 6.91 10.76 13.26
C PRO A 484 8.31 10.14 13.28
N THR A 485 9.16 10.64 14.16
CA THR A 485 10.48 10.03 14.41
C THR A 485 10.33 8.82 15.36
N PRO A 486 11.02 7.69 15.11
CA PRO A 486 11.04 6.54 16.00
C PRO A 486 11.53 6.91 17.41
N SER A 487 10.74 6.57 18.42
CA SER A 487 11.08 6.89 19.82
C SER A 487 10.79 5.76 20.81
N LYS A 488 9.93 4.79 20.43
CA LYS A 488 9.48 3.72 21.33
C LYS A 488 10.52 2.61 21.44
N GLN A 489 11.10 2.45 22.63
CA GLN A 489 11.95 1.28 22.95
C GLN A 489 11.09 0.03 23.02
N THR A 490 11.38 -0.98 22.18
CA THR A 490 10.66 -2.26 22.13
C THR A 490 11.59 -3.47 22.31
N ILE A 491 12.89 -3.29 22.05
CA ILE A 491 13.95 -4.25 22.33
C ILE A 491 14.97 -3.54 23.21
N GLU A 492 15.50 -4.22 24.17
CA GLU A 492 16.53 -3.71 25.07
C GLU A 492 17.79 -3.30 24.28
N ALA A 493 18.37 -2.16 24.60
CA ALA A 493 19.50 -1.62 23.83
C ALA A 493 20.75 -2.51 23.91
N ASP A 494 21.04 -3.07 25.08
CA ASP A 494 22.13 -4.01 25.29
C ASP A 494 21.97 -5.30 24.48
N ILE A 495 20.74 -5.86 24.42
CA ILE A 495 20.42 -7.00 23.57
C ILE A 495 20.60 -6.65 22.09
N SER A 496 20.15 -5.47 21.66
CA SER A 496 20.33 -4.99 20.28
C SER A 496 21.82 -4.88 19.91
N HIS A 497 22.66 -4.40 20.83
CA HIS A 497 24.11 -4.32 20.64
C HIS A 497 24.76 -5.72 20.55
N ASP A 498 24.42 -6.64 21.45
CA ASP A 498 24.94 -8.01 21.45
C ASP A 498 24.53 -8.76 20.17
N VAL A 499 23.26 -8.62 19.74
CA VAL A 499 22.78 -9.21 18.48
C VAL A 499 23.52 -8.60 17.30
N SER A 500 23.72 -7.27 17.26
CA SER A 500 24.47 -6.61 16.20
C SER A 500 25.92 -7.10 16.13
N TYR A 501 26.58 -7.25 17.28
CA TYR A 501 27.92 -7.82 17.36
C TYR A 501 27.98 -9.26 16.83
N ALA A 502 27.00 -10.09 17.18
CA ALA A 502 26.92 -11.45 16.67
C ALA A 502 26.64 -11.50 15.14
N LEU A 503 25.80 -10.59 14.63
CA LEU A 503 25.50 -10.49 13.21
C LEU A 503 26.68 -9.99 12.37
N GLN A 504 27.62 -9.24 12.95
CA GLN A 504 28.89 -8.89 12.29
C GLN A 504 29.71 -10.16 11.99
N SER A 505 29.71 -11.15 12.88
CA SER A 505 30.43 -12.42 12.64
C SER A 505 29.89 -13.23 11.45
N VAL A 506 28.64 -13.02 11.03
CA VAL A 506 28.08 -13.61 9.81
C VAL A 506 28.83 -13.08 8.57
N VAL A 507 29.17 -11.81 8.58
CA VAL A 507 29.90 -11.13 7.49
C VAL A 507 31.41 -11.41 7.58
N GLU A 508 31.98 -11.36 8.78
CA GLU A 508 33.44 -11.50 8.97
C GLU A 508 33.93 -12.94 8.73
N GLU A 509 33.23 -13.93 9.27
CA GLU A 509 33.68 -15.33 9.29
C GLU A 509 32.58 -16.35 8.90
N GLY A 510 31.35 -15.89 8.64
CA GLY A 510 30.18 -16.74 8.45
C GLY A 510 29.69 -16.83 7.01
N THR A 511 28.38 -17.02 6.88
CA THR A 511 27.69 -17.27 5.60
C THR A 511 27.57 -16.03 4.70
N GLY A 512 27.81 -14.83 5.25
CA GLY A 512 27.72 -13.53 4.53
C GLY A 512 29.08 -12.96 4.09
N ARG A 513 30.16 -13.73 4.10
CA ARG A 513 31.55 -13.27 3.82
C ARG A 513 31.74 -12.52 2.50
N ILE A 514 30.85 -12.70 1.55
CA ILE A 514 30.93 -12.02 0.24
C ILE A 514 30.88 -10.48 0.36
N VAL A 515 30.30 -9.97 1.45
CA VAL A 515 30.22 -8.52 1.72
C VAL A 515 31.30 -8.02 2.69
N ALA A 516 32.25 -8.88 3.11
CA ALA A 516 33.28 -8.54 4.09
C ALA A 516 34.25 -7.42 3.60
N GLY A 517 34.35 -7.19 2.30
CA GLY A 517 35.15 -6.13 1.71
C GLY A 517 34.47 -4.78 1.59
N PHE A 518 33.26 -4.63 2.12
CA PHE A 518 32.56 -3.35 2.13
C PHE A 518 33.15 -2.42 3.20
N ASP A 519 33.34 -1.14 2.86
CA ASP A 519 34.12 -0.18 3.68
C ASP A 519 33.44 0.23 5.01
N HIS A 520 32.24 -0.30 5.30
CA HIS A 520 31.50 0.01 6.51
C HIS A 520 31.28 -1.25 7.36
N HIS A 521 31.09 -1.07 8.66
CA HIS A 521 30.67 -2.16 9.54
C HIS A 521 29.26 -2.64 9.15
N VAL A 522 29.15 -3.92 8.86
CA VAL A 522 27.91 -4.59 8.45
C VAL A 522 27.53 -5.67 9.45
N ALA A 523 26.32 -5.61 9.92
CA ALA A 523 25.68 -6.69 10.67
C ALA A 523 24.55 -7.27 9.81
N GLY A 524 24.50 -8.58 9.63
CA GLY A 524 23.53 -9.17 8.71
C GLY A 524 23.33 -10.66 8.86
N LYS A 525 22.37 -11.20 8.13
CA LYS A 525 22.00 -12.62 8.14
C LYS A 525 21.61 -13.09 6.76
N THR A 526 22.10 -14.24 6.37
CA THR A 526 21.63 -15.00 5.21
C THR A 526 20.43 -15.85 5.57
N GLY A 527 19.57 -16.12 4.58
CA GLY A 527 18.46 -17.05 4.69
C GLY A 527 18.32 -17.88 3.42
N THR A 528 17.99 -19.15 3.57
CA THR A 528 17.68 -20.06 2.46
C THR A 528 16.58 -20.98 2.96
N SER A 529 15.40 -20.92 2.33
CA SER A 529 14.24 -21.73 2.68
C SER A 529 13.87 -22.64 1.53
N GLY A 530 13.47 -23.86 1.83
CA GLY A 530 13.07 -24.82 0.80
C GLY A 530 12.20 -25.93 1.33
N VAL A 531 11.61 -26.67 0.39
CA VAL A 531 10.83 -27.88 0.65
C VAL A 531 11.52 -29.05 -0.07
N GLY A 532 11.81 -30.12 0.66
CA GLY A 532 12.58 -31.25 0.12
C GLY A 532 13.99 -30.80 -0.30
N HIS A 533 14.35 -31.08 -1.57
CA HIS A 533 15.65 -30.67 -2.13
C HIS A 533 15.60 -29.36 -2.91
N GLY A 534 14.48 -28.62 -2.86
CA GLY A 534 14.30 -27.37 -3.60
C GLY A 534 14.42 -26.14 -2.69
N VAL A 535 14.99 -25.06 -3.20
CA VAL A 535 15.03 -23.75 -2.53
C VAL A 535 13.93 -22.86 -3.11
N THR A 536 13.05 -22.32 -2.28
CA THR A 536 11.92 -21.48 -2.72
C THR A 536 12.09 -20.01 -2.41
N SER A 537 12.91 -19.65 -1.41
CA SER A 537 13.31 -18.27 -1.14
C SER A 537 14.74 -18.20 -0.64
N ALA A 538 15.47 -17.19 -1.08
CA ALA A 538 16.84 -16.92 -0.63
C ALA A 538 16.99 -15.45 -0.27
N TRP A 539 17.62 -15.16 0.88
CA TRP A 539 17.65 -13.88 1.53
C TRP A 539 19.04 -13.44 1.93
N PHE A 540 19.28 -12.14 1.83
CA PHE A 540 20.32 -11.45 2.57
C PHE A 540 19.74 -10.18 3.18
N VAL A 541 19.75 -10.10 4.51
CA VAL A 541 19.27 -8.92 5.25
C VAL A 541 20.40 -8.39 6.10
N ALA A 542 20.81 -7.16 5.86
CA ALA A 542 21.95 -6.58 6.56
C ALA A 542 21.81 -5.07 6.69
N TYR A 543 22.51 -4.52 7.67
CA TYR A 543 22.46 -3.10 7.97
C TYR A 543 23.83 -2.54 8.38
N THR A 544 23.97 -1.23 8.16
CA THR A 544 24.95 -0.34 8.77
C THR A 544 24.27 0.47 9.88
N LYS A 545 24.95 1.44 10.46
CA LYS A 545 24.29 2.39 11.39
C LYS A 545 23.22 3.27 10.72
N GLN A 546 23.33 3.48 9.41
CA GLN A 546 22.47 4.41 8.67
C GLN A 546 21.34 3.70 7.92
N ILE A 547 21.62 2.57 7.31
CA ILE A 547 20.73 1.93 6.34
C ILE A 547 20.55 0.45 6.68
N SER A 548 19.29 -0.01 6.67
CA SER A 548 18.92 -1.44 6.74
C SER A 548 18.32 -1.86 5.41
N THR A 549 18.88 -2.90 4.80
CA THR A 549 18.45 -3.38 3.48
C THR A 549 18.21 -4.88 3.49
N ALA A 550 17.04 -5.29 2.98
CA ALA A 550 16.67 -6.67 2.77
C ALA A 550 16.61 -6.98 1.27
N VAL A 551 17.26 -8.06 0.87
CA VAL A 551 17.19 -8.62 -0.49
C VAL A 551 16.64 -10.02 -0.42
N MET A 552 15.66 -10.33 -1.29
CA MET A 552 15.02 -11.62 -1.44
C MET A 552 15.04 -12.05 -2.91
N PHE A 553 15.23 -13.32 -3.17
CA PHE A 553 15.00 -13.95 -4.47
C PHE A 553 13.94 -15.03 -4.33
N VAL A 554 12.99 -15.02 -5.26
CA VAL A 554 11.97 -16.05 -5.46
C VAL A 554 11.77 -16.29 -6.95
N ALA A 555 11.08 -17.36 -7.35
CA ALA A 555 10.82 -17.66 -8.74
C ALA A 555 9.41 -18.18 -9.00
N GLY A 556 8.92 -17.96 -10.22
CA GLY A 556 7.59 -18.35 -10.68
C GLY A 556 6.48 -17.39 -10.24
N ASP A 557 5.28 -17.56 -10.80
CA ASP A 557 4.13 -16.69 -10.55
C ASP A 557 3.71 -16.66 -9.09
N SER A 558 3.81 -17.79 -8.38
CA SER A 558 3.53 -17.89 -6.95
C SER A 558 4.75 -17.58 -6.06
N GLY A 559 5.96 -17.49 -6.64
CA GLY A 559 7.22 -17.36 -5.90
C GLY A 559 7.65 -18.64 -5.16
N ASN A 560 7.17 -19.82 -5.58
CA ASN A 560 7.45 -21.10 -4.94
C ASN A 560 8.24 -22.06 -5.84
N GLU A 561 8.68 -21.61 -7.02
CA GLU A 561 9.51 -22.42 -7.89
C GLU A 561 10.91 -22.62 -7.30
N ASN A 562 11.54 -23.76 -7.67
CA ASN A 562 12.86 -24.11 -7.18
C ASN A 562 13.94 -23.18 -7.76
N LEU A 563 14.59 -22.42 -6.88
CA LEU A 563 15.66 -21.48 -7.23
C LEU A 563 16.98 -22.17 -7.63
N ASN A 564 17.17 -23.46 -7.33
CA ASN A 564 18.44 -24.13 -7.62
C ASN A 564 18.79 -24.15 -9.10
N ARG A 565 17.78 -24.07 -10.01
CA ARG A 565 18.00 -23.91 -11.45
C ARG A 565 18.70 -22.61 -11.84
N TYR A 566 18.64 -21.59 -10.96
CA TYR A 566 19.26 -20.28 -11.14
C TYR A 566 20.61 -20.16 -10.43
N ALA A 567 21.04 -21.20 -9.72
CA ALA A 567 22.29 -21.21 -9.00
C ALA A 567 23.48 -21.03 -9.98
N ARG A 568 24.54 -20.43 -9.47
CA ARG A 568 25.79 -20.27 -10.21
C ARG A 568 26.38 -21.64 -10.52
N GLU A 569 27.02 -21.78 -11.68
CA GLU A 569 27.73 -23.00 -12.06
C GLU A 569 28.75 -23.42 -10.96
N GLY A 570 28.73 -24.69 -10.59
CA GLY A 570 29.58 -25.25 -9.54
C GLY A 570 29.12 -24.95 -8.11
N ALA A 571 28.02 -24.21 -7.89
CA ALA A 571 27.43 -24.03 -6.58
C ALA A 571 26.59 -25.24 -6.15
N THR A 572 26.54 -25.50 -4.85
CA THR A 572 25.73 -26.61 -4.27
C THR A 572 24.22 -26.32 -4.28
N GLY A 573 23.82 -25.07 -4.56
CA GLY A 573 22.44 -24.60 -4.61
C GLY A 573 22.36 -23.09 -4.65
N PHE A 574 21.14 -22.56 -4.67
CA PHE A 574 20.89 -21.12 -4.63
C PHE A 574 20.81 -20.65 -3.17
N HIS A 575 21.84 -19.94 -2.70
CA HIS A 575 21.98 -19.55 -1.31
C HIS A 575 21.88 -18.03 -1.11
N GLY A 576 21.39 -17.62 0.05
CA GLY A 576 21.32 -16.20 0.45
C GLY A 576 22.68 -15.49 0.47
N GLY A 577 23.76 -16.23 0.71
CA GLY A 577 25.14 -15.71 0.70
C GLY A 577 25.76 -15.50 -0.68
N ASP A 578 25.04 -15.78 -1.77
CA ASP A 578 25.53 -15.55 -3.14
C ASP A 578 24.77 -14.38 -3.82
N TYR A 579 23.86 -14.63 -4.73
CA TYR A 579 23.19 -13.56 -5.48
C TYR A 579 22.44 -12.53 -4.60
N PRO A 580 21.70 -12.93 -3.53
CA PRO A 580 21.12 -11.94 -2.63
C PRO A 580 22.16 -11.02 -1.97
N ALA A 581 23.27 -11.58 -1.46
CA ALA A 581 24.33 -10.80 -0.85
C ALA A 581 25.08 -9.91 -1.86
N ARG A 582 25.28 -10.38 -3.10
CA ARG A 582 25.88 -9.58 -4.19
C ARG A 582 24.97 -8.42 -4.59
N THR A 583 23.66 -8.65 -4.65
CA THR A 583 22.67 -7.59 -4.96
C THR A 583 22.71 -6.53 -3.86
N TRP A 584 22.76 -6.95 -2.61
CA TRP A 584 22.89 -6.07 -1.44
C TRP A 584 24.18 -5.23 -1.54
N LEU A 585 25.30 -5.86 -1.84
CA LEU A 585 26.62 -5.18 -1.93
C LEU A 585 26.65 -4.13 -3.05
N ASP A 586 26.18 -4.50 -4.25
CA ASP A 586 26.14 -3.56 -5.39
C ASP A 586 25.25 -2.34 -5.08
N TYR A 587 24.10 -2.56 -4.44
CA TYR A 587 23.24 -1.48 -4.00
C TYR A 587 23.92 -0.59 -2.97
N MET A 588 24.48 -1.17 -1.91
CA MET A 588 25.06 -0.43 -0.80
C MET A 588 26.32 0.35 -1.18
N GLN A 589 27.11 -0.13 -2.14
CA GLN A 589 28.27 0.61 -2.69
C GLN A 589 27.88 1.94 -3.34
N THR A 590 26.62 2.06 -3.77
CA THR A 590 26.10 3.31 -4.34
C THR A 590 25.36 4.14 -3.29
N ALA A 591 24.63 3.48 -2.36
CA ALA A 591 23.80 4.14 -1.36
C ALA A 591 24.61 4.78 -0.22
N MET A 592 25.82 4.28 0.02
CA MET A 592 26.75 4.80 1.04
C MET A 592 28.01 5.41 0.41
#